data_6c3661415f4c208ee5b4c1d6372435e5
#
_entry.id   6c3661415f4c208ee5b4c1d6372435e5
#
_cell.length_a   1.000
_cell.length_b   1.000
_cell.length_c   1.000
_cell.angle_alpha   90.00
_cell.angle_beta   90.00
_cell.angle_gamma   90.00
#
_symmetry.space_group_name_H-M   'P 1'
#
loop_
_entity.id
_entity.type
_entity.pdbx_description
1 polymer ?
#
loop_
_entity_poly.entity_id
_entity_poly.type
_entity_poly.pdbx_seq_one_letter_code
_entity_poly.pdbx_strand_id
1 'polypeptide(L)'
;MEHPLEMQYGPIDGWLILLIMGGLSISFFLYQVIKATRLVMLGAPDNRFDSWGLRIKEMLVGWLGQKRVLRDRVAGTMHVLMFWGFLMLGSDMLDLASANYFSENLLPSLLKNPWNGMVELGYTTALIGATAALIRTVSYTHLTLPTILLV
;
A
#
# COMPACT_ATOMS: atom_id res chain seq x y z
N MET A 1 17.23 5.77 -22.12
CA MET A 1 17.24 4.57 -21.24
C MET A 1 16.32 3.58 -21.91
N GLU A 2 16.80 2.39 -22.22
CA GLU A 2 15.94 1.34 -22.77
C GLU A 2 14.91 0.91 -21.75
N HIS A 3 13.70 0.65 -22.21
CA HIS A 3 12.61 0.25 -21.33
C HIS A 3 12.88 -1.13 -20.73
N PRO A 4 12.65 -1.39 -19.43
CA PRO A 4 12.94 -2.69 -18.80
C PRO A 4 12.32 -3.89 -19.49
N LEU A 5 11.20 -3.71 -20.20
CA LEU A 5 10.54 -4.74 -20.99
C LEU A 5 11.30 -5.08 -22.30
N GLU A 6 12.09 -4.14 -22.82
CA GLU A 6 12.86 -4.29 -24.06
C GLU A 6 14.29 -4.74 -23.79
N MET A 7 14.73 -4.70 -22.51
CA MET A 7 16.05 -5.15 -22.12
C MET A 7 16.17 -6.68 -22.27
N GLN A 8 17.22 -7.13 -22.91
CA GLN A 8 17.58 -8.55 -22.96
C GLN A 8 18.59 -8.87 -21.87
N TYR A 9 18.28 -9.86 -21.05
CA TYR A 9 19.15 -10.40 -20.01
C TYR A 9 19.71 -11.74 -20.48
N GLY A 10 20.71 -11.72 -21.33
CA GLY A 10 21.23 -12.91 -22.00
C GLY A 10 20.22 -13.48 -23.02
N PRO A 11 19.83 -14.75 -22.94
CA PRO A 11 18.85 -15.37 -23.85
C PRO A 11 17.40 -15.08 -23.43
N ILE A 12 17.16 -14.28 -22.36
CA ILE A 12 15.84 -14.09 -21.76
C ILE A 12 15.42 -12.63 -21.94
N ASP A 13 14.22 -12.42 -22.46
CA ASP A 13 13.61 -11.10 -22.61
C ASP A 13 13.12 -10.57 -21.26
N GLY A 14 13.31 -9.28 -20.98
CA GLY A 14 12.91 -8.63 -19.73
C GLY A 14 11.42 -8.77 -19.43
N TRP A 15 10.55 -8.73 -20.45
CA TRP A 15 9.11 -8.93 -20.27
C TRP A 15 8.76 -10.33 -19.73
N LEU A 16 9.52 -11.36 -20.13
CA LEU A 16 9.29 -12.73 -19.65
C LEU A 16 9.65 -12.86 -18.17
N ILE A 17 10.73 -12.23 -17.73
CA ILE A 17 11.12 -12.18 -16.32
C ILE A 17 10.02 -11.51 -15.49
N LEU A 18 9.53 -10.35 -15.93
CA LEU A 18 8.47 -9.63 -15.25
C LEU A 18 7.15 -10.40 -15.19
N LEU A 19 6.80 -11.09 -16.29
CA LEU A 19 5.61 -11.94 -16.35
C LEU A 19 5.72 -13.13 -15.38
N ILE A 20 6.87 -13.79 -15.32
CA ILE A 20 7.09 -14.91 -14.39
C ILE A 20 7.05 -14.42 -12.96
N MET A 21 7.78 -13.35 -12.61
CA MET A 21 7.81 -12.80 -11.26
C MET A 21 6.42 -12.30 -10.82
N GLY A 22 5.72 -11.58 -11.69
CA GLY A 22 4.36 -11.11 -11.43
C GLY A 22 3.38 -12.28 -11.26
N GLY A 23 3.45 -13.27 -12.14
CA GLY A 23 2.63 -14.47 -12.06
C GLY A 23 2.86 -15.28 -10.79
N LEU A 24 4.11 -15.46 -10.37
CA LEU A 24 4.45 -16.12 -9.11
C LEU A 24 3.95 -15.33 -7.91
N SER A 25 4.13 -14.01 -7.91
CA SER A 25 3.67 -13.14 -6.82
C SER A 25 2.15 -13.16 -6.68
N ILE A 26 1.41 -13.05 -7.78
CA ILE A 26 -0.05 -13.13 -7.80
C ILE A 26 -0.52 -14.51 -7.35
N SER A 27 0.11 -15.57 -7.84
CA SER A 27 -0.25 -16.95 -7.47
C SER A 27 -0.06 -17.20 -5.97
N PHE A 28 1.06 -16.74 -5.41
CA PHE A 28 1.32 -16.83 -3.98
C PHE A 28 0.32 -16.01 -3.16
N PHE A 29 0.00 -14.80 -3.59
CA PHE A 29 -1.02 -13.96 -2.95
C PHE A 29 -2.38 -14.64 -2.95
N LEU A 30 -2.84 -15.14 -4.10
CA LEU A 30 -4.12 -15.84 -4.22
C LEU A 30 -4.16 -17.11 -3.37
N TYR A 31 -3.07 -17.86 -3.30
CA TYR A 31 -2.96 -19.02 -2.40
C TYR A 31 -3.18 -18.62 -0.94
N GLN A 32 -2.58 -17.53 -0.48
CA GLN A 32 -2.75 -17.05 0.90
C GLN A 32 -4.17 -16.54 1.16
N VAL A 33 -4.77 -15.84 0.20
CA VAL A 33 -6.16 -15.39 0.28
C VAL A 33 -7.12 -16.58 0.37
N ILE A 34 -6.96 -17.59 -0.49
CA ILE A 34 -7.79 -18.81 -0.48
C ILE A 34 -7.65 -19.53 0.86
N LYS A 35 -6.42 -19.67 1.37
CA LYS A 35 -6.16 -20.30 2.67
C LYS A 35 -6.86 -19.53 3.80
N ALA A 36 -6.75 -18.22 3.84
CA ALA A 36 -7.42 -17.37 4.83
C ALA A 36 -8.95 -17.47 4.73
N THR A 37 -9.50 -17.44 3.51
CA THR A 37 -10.93 -17.57 3.26
C THR A 37 -11.46 -18.93 3.71
N ARG A 38 -10.74 -20.00 3.44
CA ARG A 38 -11.12 -21.37 3.93
C ARG A 38 -11.23 -21.42 5.45
N LEU A 39 -10.31 -20.77 6.18
CA LEU A 39 -10.37 -20.69 7.64
C LEU A 39 -11.61 -19.93 8.14
N VAL A 40 -11.96 -18.84 7.46
CA VAL A 40 -13.18 -18.07 7.78
C VAL A 40 -14.44 -18.90 7.50
N MET A 41 -14.46 -19.69 6.43
CA MET A 41 -15.59 -20.56 6.08
C MET A 41 -15.82 -21.75 7.02
N LEU A 42 -14.83 -22.10 7.87
CA LEU A 42 -14.98 -23.12 8.91
C LEU A 42 -15.80 -22.61 10.11
N GLY A 43 -16.07 -21.31 10.20
CA GLY A 43 -16.91 -20.71 11.24
C GLY A 43 -18.37 -21.10 11.09
N ALA A 44 -19.13 -21.03 12.20
CA ALA A 44 -20.58 -21.23 12.16
C ALA A 44 -21.24 -20.23 11.21
N PRO A 45 -22.26 -20.66 10.44
CA PRO A 45 -22.96 -19.77 9.52
C PRO A 45 -23.67 -18.67 10.32
N ASP A 46 -23.23 -17.44 10.07
CA ASP A 46 -23.81 -16.25 10.68
C ASP A 46 -24.40 -15.38 9.60
N ASN A 47 -25.69 -15.07 9.70
CA ASN A 47 -26.38 -14.24 8.73
C ASN A 47 -26.07 -12.75 8.99
N ARG A 48 -24.90 -12.33 8.54
CA ARG A 48 -24.43 -10.93 8.63
C ARG A 48 -24.61 -10.14 7.36
N PHE A 49 -25.53 -10.54 6.51
CA PHE A 49 -25.81 -9.84 5.25
C PHE A 49 -26.78 -8.66 5.39
N ASP A 50 -27.16 -8.31 6.60
CA ASP A 50 -27.95 -7.14 6.94
C ASP A 50 -27.13 -5.84 6.96
N SER A 51 -27.79 -4.71 6.72
CA SER A 51 -27.20 -3.37 6.88
C SER A 51 -25.92 -3.09 6.08
N TRP A 52 -25.81 -3.58 4.85
CA TRP A 52 -24.63 -3.42 3.99
C TRP A 52 -24.14 -1.98 3.86
N GLY A 53 -25.05 -1.01 3.71
CA GLY A 53 -24.70 0.39 3.58
C GLY A 53 -23.97 0.93 4.83
N LEU A 54 -24.41 0.55 6.02
CA LEU A 54 -23.78 0.94 7.28
C LEU A 54 -22.40 0.30 7.40
N ARG A 55 -22.28 -0.99 7.10
CA ARG A 55 -21.01 -1.73 7.15
C ARG A 55 -19.97 -1.17 6.20
N ILE A 56 -20.36 -0.88 4.95
CA ILE A 56 -19.47 -0.25 3.96
C ILE A 56 -19.05 1.14 4.46
N LYS A 57 -19.97 1.94 4.99
CA LYS A 57 -19.64 3.24 5.54
C LYS A 57 -18.65 3.12 6.71
N GLU A 58 -18.88 2.22 7.65
CA GLU A 58 -17.97 1.99 8.78
C GLU A 58 -16.61 1.46 8.34
N MET A 59 -16.57 0.58 7.35
CA MET A 59 -15.34 0.10 6.74
C MET A 59 -14.56 1.25 6.08
N LEU A 60 -15.21 2.05 5.25
CA LEU A 60 -14.58 3.19 4.59
C LEU A 60 -14.08 4.23 5.59
N VAL A 61 -14.89 4.61 6.57
CA VAL A 61 -14.49 5.56 7.61
C VAL A 61 -13.39 4.99 8.50
N GLY A 62 -13.45 3.71 8.83
CA GLY A 62 -12.44 3.04 9.64
C GLY A 62 -11.13 2.84 8.92
N TRP A 63 -11.19 2.45 7.64
CA TRP A 63 -10.02 2.11 6.84
C TRP A 63 -9.41 3.33 6.14
N LEU A 64 -10.18 4.06 5.34
CA LEU A 64 -9.68 5.26 4.65
C LEU A 64 -9.55 6.46 5.59
N GLY A 65 -10.52 6.69 6.45
CA GLY A 65 -10.49 7.78 7.42
C GLY A 65 -9.55 7.55 8.59
N GLN A 66 -9.03 6.33 8.77
CA GLN A 66 -8.04 5.99 9.82
C GLN A 66 -8.45 6.48 11.23
N LYS A 67 -9.76 6.58 11.51
CA LYS A 67 -10.31 7.20 12.73
C LYS A 67 -9.76 6.58 14.02
N ARG A 68 -9.54 5.27 14.05
CA ARG A 68 -9.01 4.56 15.22
C ARG A 68 -7.53 4.86 15.45
N VAL A 69 -6.76 5.01 14.37
CA VAL A 69 -5.33 5.30 14.41
C VAL A 69 -5.08 6.74 14.85
N LEU A 70 -5.91 7.68 14.42
CA LEU A 70 -5.87 9.09 14.81
C LEU A 70 -6.21 9.34 16.29
N ARG A 71 -6.55 8.31 17.07
CA ARG A 71 -6.76 8.44 18.52
C ARG A 71 -5.46 8.84 19.24
N ASP A 72 -4.31 8.32 18.81
CA ASP A 72 -3.00 8.91 19.15
C ASP A 72 -2.67 9.96 18.09
N ARG A 73 -2.76 11.24 18.46
CA ARG A 73 -2.60 12.34 17.50
C ARG A 73 -1.25 12.35 16.82
N VAL A 74 -0.17 12.06 17.55
CA VAL A 74 1.19 12.13 17.00
C VAL A 74 1.50 10.91 16.14
N ALA A 75 1.42 9.70 16.71
CA ALA A 75 1.67 8.47 15.97
C ALA A 75 0.64 8.25 14.85
N GLY A 76 -0.61 8.58 15.12
CA GLY A 76 -1.69 8.45 14.15
C GLY A 76 -1.51 9.36 12.94
N THR A 77 -1.10 10.62 13.13
CA THR A 77 -0.84 11.52 12.01
C THR A 77 0.32 11.02 11.15
N MET A 78 1.43 10.58 11.79
CA MET A 78 2.55 9.97 11.04
C MET A 78 2.10 8.77 10.21
N HIS A 79 1.29 7.89 10.80
CA HIS A 79 0.75 6.73 10.11
C HIS A 79 -0.17 7.10 8.95
N VAL A 80 -1.06 8.07 9.13
CA VAL A 80 -1.99 8.55 8.10
C VAL A 80 -1.22 9.14 6.91
N LEU A 81 -0.19 9.93 7.17
CA LEU A 81 0.67 10.50 6.12
C LEU A 81 1.36 9.38 5.31
N MET A 82 1.92 8.39 5.98
CA MET A 82 2.53 7.23 5.31
C MET A 82 1.49 6.42 4.53
N PHE A 83 0.33 6.16 5.12
CA PHE A 83 -0.73 5.36 4.50
C PHE A 83 -1.25 5.99 3.21
N TRP A 84 -1.62 7.26 3.24
CA TRP A 84 -2.12 7.95 2.05
C TRP A 84 -1.02 8.16 1.01
N GLY A 85 0.20 8.47 1.44
CA GLY A 85 1.35 8.53 0.54
C GLY A 85 1.60 7.20 -0.15
N PHE A 86 1.54 6.08 0.57
CA PHE A 86 1.68 4.74 0.00
C PHE A 86 0.57 4.38 -0.99
N LEU A 87 -0.68 4.78 -0.72
CA LEU A 87 -1.79 4.58 -1.65
C LEU A 87 -1.59 5.37 -2.96
N MET A 88 -1.09 6.60 -2.87
CA MET A 88 -0.78 7.41 -4.06
C MET A 88 0.36 6.79 -4.87
N LEU A 89 1.40 6.31 -4.21
CA LEU A 89 2.49 5.53 -4.82
C LEU A 89 1.98 4.29 -5.55
N GLY A 90 1.12 3.51 -4.89
CA GLY A 90 0.53 2.31 -5.48
C GLY A 90 -0.30 2.61 -6.73
N SER A 91 -1.02 3.73 -6.73
CA SER A 91 -1.81 4.16 -7.90
C SER A 91 -0.94 4.58 -9.08
N ASP A 92 0.20 5.24 -8.84
CA ASP A 92 1.18 5.58 -9.85
C ASP A 92 1.83 4.33 -10.47
N MET A 93 2.15 3.35 -9.62
CA MET A 93 2.64 2.05 -10.08
C MET A 93 1.63 1.31 -10.97
N LEU A 94 0.34 1.43 -10.68
CA LEU A 94 -0.71 0.84 -11.53
C LEU A 94 -0.83 1.55 -12.87
N ASP A 95 -0.73 2.87 -12.92
CA ASP A 95 -0.73 3.62 -14.18
C ASP A 95 0.49 3.28 -15.04
N LEU A 96 1.67 3.22 -14.42
CA LEU A 96 2.90 2.79 -15.08
C LEU A 96 2.81 1.35 -15.60
N ALA A 97 2.27 0.44 -14.81
CA ALA A 97 2.08 -0.95 -15.24
C ALA A 97 1.09 -1.03 -16.41
N SER A 98 -0.02 -0.29 -16.37
CA SER A 98 -1.00 -0.29 -17.45
C SER A 98 -0.41 0.23 -18.76
N ALA A 99 0.37 1.31 -18.71
CA ALA A 99 1.06 1.85 -19.86
C ALA A 99 2.04 0.86 -20.50
N ASN A 100 2.71 0.06 -19.67
CA ASN A 100 3.69 -0.92 -20.12
C ASN A 100 3.07 -2.20 -20.71
N TYR A 101 1.97 -2.69 -20.11
CA TYR A 101 1.35 -3.95 -20.53
C TYR A 101 0.27 -3.78 -21.59
N PHE A 102 -0.45 -2.66 -21.57
CA PHE A 102 -1.60 -2.43 -22.46
C PHE A 102 -1.35 -1.33 -23.49
N SER A 103 -0.17 -0.72 -23.49
CA SER A 103 0.21 0.43 -24.34
C SER A 103 -0.71 1.65 -24.16
N GLU A 104 -1.51 1.67 -23.13
CA GLU A 104 -2.43 2.75 -22.78
C GLU A 104 -2.33 3.11 -21.32
N ASN A 105 -2.34 4.41 -21.00
CA ASN A 105 -2.41 4.84 -19.61
C ASN A 105 -3.83 4.62 -19.07
N LEU A 106 -3.92 4.16 -17.84
CA LEU A 106 -5.18 3.96 -17.13
C LEU A 106 -5.93 5.29 -16.97
N LEU A 107 -5.19 6.39 -16.86
CA LEU A 107 -5.74 7.72 -16.69
C LEU A 107 -5.83 8.47 -18.02
N PRO A 108 -7.01 9.04 -18.34
CA PRO A 108 -7.14 9.95 -19.48
C PRO A 108 -6.16 11.10 -19.39
N SER A 109 -5.64 11.55 -20.54
CA SER A 109 -4.63 12.63 -20.63
C SER A 109 -5.05 13.93 -19.93
N LEU A 110 -6.35 14.22 -19.86
CA LEU A 110 -6.91 15.37 -19.15
C LEU A 110 -6.70 15.32 -17.62
N LEU A 111 -6.66 14.12 -17.04
CA LEU A 111 -6.51 13.91 -15.59
C LEU A 111 -5.04 13.67 -15.20
N LYS A 112 -4.15 13.45 -16.17
CA LYS A 112 -2.77 13.07 -15.89
C LYS A 112 -1.97 14.17 -15.17
N ASN A 113 -2.15 15.43 -15.52
CA ASN A 113 -1.43 16.53 -14.87
C ASN A 113 -1.82 16.75 -13.41
N PRO A 114 -3.12 16.90 -13.06
CA PRO A 114 -3.49 17.01 -11.64
C PRO A 114 -3.19 15.74 -10.85
N TRP A 115 -3.27 14.56 -11.48
CA TRP A 115 -2.91 13.30 -10.86
C TRP A 115 -1.43 13.23 -10.49
N ASN A 116 -0.53 13.60 -11.39
CA ASN A 116 0.90 13.63 -11.10
C ASN A 116 1.22 14.55 -9.92
N GLY A 117 0.59 15.72 -9.83
CA GLY A 117 0.72 16.61 -8.67
C GLY A 117 0.24 15.97 -7.36
N MET A 118 -0.84 15.19 -7.39
CA MET A 118 -1.31 14.43 -6.22
C MET A 118 -0.34 13.31 -5.83
N VAL A 119 0.23 12.63 -6.80
CA VAL A 119 1.23 11.58 -6.57
C VAL A 119 2.51 12.17 -5.96
N GLU A 120 3.02 13.29 -6.48
CA GLU A 120 4.17 14.00 -5.90
C GLU A 120 3.90 14.45 -4.45
N LEU A 121 2.70 14.96 -4.17
CA LEU A 121 2.29 15.25 -2.80
C LEU A 121 2.25 13.99 -1.94
N GLY A 122 1.83 12.86 -2.50
CA GLY A 122 1.86 11.54 -1.85
C GLY A 122 3.26 11.11 -1.46
N TYR A 123 4.25 11.25 -2.37
CA TYR A 123 5.65 10.95 -2.08
C TYR A 123 6.19 11.80 -0.92
N THR A 124 5.93 13.11 -0.96
CA THR A 124 6.41 14.04 0.08
C THR A 124 5.77 13.76 1.43
N THR A 125 4.46 13.50 1.48
CA THR A 125 3.75 13.16 2.72
C THR A 125 4.19 11.82 3.29
N ALA A 126 4.43 10.81 2.46
CA ALA A 126 4.98 9.53 2.89
C ALA A 126 6.37 9.68 3.50
N LEU A 127 7.24 10.47 2.86
CA LEU A 127 8.60 10.73 3.35
C LEU A 127 8.59 11.46 4.68
N ILE A 128 7.77 12.50 4.82
CA ILE A 128 7.61 13.25 6.08
C ILE A 128 7.11 12.32 7.19
N GLY A 129 6.07 11.52 6.92
CA GLY A 129 5.50 10.58 7.88
C GLY A 129 6.52 9.52 8.34
N ALA A 130 7.27 8.94 7.39
CA ALA A 130 8.29 7.93 7.67
C ALA A 130 9.48 8.51 8.46
N THR A 131 9.95 9.70 8.09
CA THR A 131 11.04 10.39 8.79
C THR A 131 10.64 10.74 10.22
N ALA A 132 9.46 11.28 10.42
CA ALA A 132 8.94 11.59 11.74
C ALA A 132 8.76 10.34 12.62
N ALA A 133 8.26 9.23 12.04
CA ALA A 133 8.15 7.95 12.74
C ALA A 133 9.54 7.39 13.11
N LEU A 134 10.52 7.48 12.23
CA LEU A 134 11.90 7.05 12.48
C LEU A 134 12.51 7.85 13.63
N ILE A 135 12.45 9.18 13.60
CA ILE A 135 12.96 10.06 14.66
C ILE A 135 12.31 9.69 16.00
N ARG A 136 11.00 9.51 16.01
CA ARG A 136 10.29 9.10 17.22
C ARG A 136 10.78 7.77 17.76
N THR A 137 10.89 6.74 16.90
CA THR A 137 11.36 5.41 17.30
C THR A 137 12.76 5.45 17.88
N VAL A 138 13.68 6.13 17.21
CA VAL A 138 15.07 6.28 17.68
C VAL A 138 15.10 7.00 19.02
N SER A 139 14.35 8.09 19.19
CA SER A 139 14.30 8.84 20.45
C SER A 139 13.78 7.98 21.61
N TYR A 140 12.74 7.18 21.40
CA TYR A 140 12.21 6.29 22.43
C TYR A 140 13.20 5.18 22.79
N THR A 141 13.84 4.55 21.82
CA THR A 141 14.79 3.46 22.08
C THR A 141 16.04 3.95 22.84
N HIS A 142 16.54 5.14 22.53
CA HIS A 142 17.68 5.71 23.23
C HIS A 142 17.37 6.25 24.62
N LEU A 143 16.14 6.73 24.88
CA LEU A 143 15.76 7.27 26.19
C LEU A 143 15.33 6.19 27.19
N THR A 144 14.85 5.02 26.72
CA THR A 144 14.35 3.96 27.62
C THR A 144 15.38 2.91 27.99
N LEU A 145 16.45 2.75 27.20
CA LEU A 145 17.52 1.78 27.50
C LEU A 145 18.27 2.01 28.83
N PRO A 146 18.59 3.24 29.26
CA PRO A 146 19.31 3.45 30.53
C PRO A 146 18.46 3.14 31.76
N THR A 147 17.13 3.23 31.69
CA THR A 147 16.26 3.00 32.86
C THR A 147 16.03 1.53 33.20
N ILE A 148 16.22 0.61 32.25
CA ILE A 148 16.07 -0.84 32.48
C ILE A 148 17.34 -1.44 33.09
N LEU A 149 18.48 -0.82 32.94
CA LEU A 149 19.79 -1.27 33.48
C LEU A 149 20.07 -0.78 34.92
N LEU A 150 19.19 0.03 35.52
CA LEU A 150 19.29 0.60 36.85
C LEU A 150 18.34 -0.03 37.88
N VAL A 151 17.64 -1.11 37.53
CA VAL A 151 16.86 -1.97 38.43
C VAL A 151 17.48 -3.35 38.48
#